data_3870e4e65f1202c17920cd9d0dec4cdd
#
_entry.id   3870e4e65f1202c17920cd9d0dec4cdd
#
_cell.length_a   1.000
_cell.length_b   1.000
_cell.length_c   1.000
_cell.angle_alpha   90.00
_cell.angle_beta   90.00
_cell.angle_gamma   90.00
#
_symmetry.space_group_name_H-M   'P 1'
#
loop_
_entity.id
_entity.type
_entity.pdbx_description
1 polymer ?
#
loop_
_entity_poly.entity_id
_entity_poly.type
_entity_poly.pdbx_seq_one_letter_code
_entity_poly.pdbx_strand_id
1 'polypeptide(L)'
;FKALTIMSDGHISLNKMTGSWAGAMGLCQFMPSSFLNYASDWDKDGTKNIWTSKPDVFASAANYLNKVGWSDKKTWGRKVFLGDNKFELNKKYIALKKWSSKGILNSNKTKLPQLDLKARLVIPDNYGNYGFLVYSNFDSLLNWNRSNYFAIAVGNLSDSISEK
;
A
#
# COMPACT_ATOMS: atom_id res chain seq x y z
N PHE A 1 13.80 19.33 13.41
CA PHE A 1 13.54 20.53 12.57
C PHE A 1 12.24 20.41 11.76
N LYS A 2 11.98 19.36 10.96
CA LYS A 2 10.78 19.27 10.11
C LYS A 2 9.45 19.34 10.87
N ALA A 3 9.38 18.78 12.08
CA ALA A 3 8.21 18.89 12.93
C ALA A 3 7.95 20.34 13.38
N LEU A 4 9.03 21.08 13.70
CA LEU A 4 8.93 22.51 14.01
C LEU A 4 8.44 23.33 12.82
N THR A 5 8.86 22.99 11.60
CA THR A 5 8.36 23.63 10.38
C THR A 5 6.84 23.45 10.25
N ILE A 6 6.32 22.25 10.46
CA ILE A 6 4.88 21.96 10.40
C ILE A 6 4.06 22.84 11.37
N MET A 7 4.59 23.05 12.58
CA MET A 7 3.97 23.94 13.57
C MET A 7 4.10 25.41 13.18
N SER A 8 5.28 25.81 12.71
CA SER A 8 5.56 27.19 12.27
C SER A 8 4.68 27.60 11.09
N ASP A 9 4.37 26.65 10.20
CA ASP A 9 3.48 26.85 9.06
C ASP A 9 1.98 26.87 9.47
N GLY A 10 1.68 26.71 10.77
CA GLY A 10 0.32 26.81 11.29
C GLY A 10 -0.57 25.57 11.11
N HIS A 11 -0.01 24.45 10.63
CA HIS A 11 -0.82 23.25 10.38
C HIS A 11 -1.30 22.55 11.65
N ILE A 12 -0.59 22.71 12.77
CA ILE A 12 -0.93 22.12 14.07
C ILE A 12 -0.28 22.89 15.20
N SER A 13 -0.97 23.06 16.30
CA SER A 13 -0.40 23.65 17.53
C SER A 13 0.38 22.61 18.33
N LEU A 14 1.36 23.06 19.15
CA LEU A 14 2.25 22.20 19.93
C LEU A 14 1.47 21.20 20.80
N ASN A 15 0.43 21.65 21.49
CA ASN A 15 -0.37 20.82 22.39
C ASN A 15 -1.25 19.79 21.69
N LYS A 16 -1.47 19.93 20.37
CA LYS A 16 -2.23 18.99 19.54
C LYS A 16 -1.35 18.09 18.66
N MET A 17 -0.06 18.41 18.55
CA MET A 17 0.89 17.65 17.76
C MET A 17 1.24 16.34 18.43
N THR A 18 0.37 15.34 18.24
CA THR A 18 0.55 14.00 18.77
C THR A 18 1.07 13.04 17.70
N GLY A 19 1.82 12.04 18.12
CA GLY A 19 2.39 11.02 17.24
C GLY A 19 2.86 9.80 18.01
N SER A 20 3.38 8.81 17.26
CA SER A 20 3.98 7.61 17.85
C SER A 20 5.34 7.93 18.51
N TRP A 21 5.86 6.98 19.30
CA TRP A 21 7.21 7.08 19.89
C TRP A 21 8.32 7.29 18.84
N ALA A 22 8.10 6.80 17.59
CA ALA A 22 9.03 6.95 16.48
C ALA A 22 8.85 8.26 15.69
N GLY A 23 7.85 9.11 16.05
CA GLY A 23 7.57 10.39 15.42
C GLY A 23 6.64 10.33 14.20
N ALA A 24 5.93 9.22 13.99
CA ALA A 24 4.86 9.16 13.01
C ALA A 24 3.61 9.88 13.52
N MET A 25 2.98 10.74 12.69
CA MET A 25 1.99 11.71 13.10
C MET A 25 0.62 11.47 12.47
N GLY A 26 -0.42 11.81 13.22
CA GLY A 26 -1.81 11.83 12.78
C GLY A 26 -2.34 10.46 12.36
N LEU A 27 -3.52 10.43 11.74
CA LEU A 27 -4.20 9.19 11.31
C LEU A 27 -3.46 8.49 10.16
N CYS A 28 -2.73 9.24 9.32
CA CYS A 28 -1.87 8.68 8.27
C CYS A 28 -0.58 8.06 8.80
N GLN A 29 -0.20 8.32 10.04
CA GLN A 29 1.10 7.95 10.59
C GLN A 29 2.27 8.43 9.70
N PHE A 30 2.16 9.65 9.19
CA PHE A 30 3.22 10.28 8.39
C PHE A 30 4.39 10.71 9.26
N MET A 31 5.60 10.38 8.81
CA MET A 31 6.80 11.04 9.33
C MET A 31 6.76 12.54 8.97
N PRO A 32 7.41 13.43 9.73
CA PRO A 32 7.43 14.85 9.42
C PRO A 32 7.87 15.18 7.97
N SER A 33 8.79 14.39 7.42
CA SER A 33 9.19 14.52 6.01
C SER A 33 8.07 14.13 5.04
N SER A 34 7.33 13.08 5.35
CA SER A 34 6.20 12.64 4.53
C SER A 34 5.07 13.66 4.57
N PHE A 35 4.81 14.25 5.74
CA PHE A 35 3.85 15.34 5.88
C PHE A 35 4.19 16.52 4.96
N LEU A 36 5.41 17.04 5.05
CA LEU A 36 5.83 18.20 4.24
C LEU A 36 5.76 17.93 2.74
N ASN A 37 6.03 16.70 2.31
CA ASN A 37 6.04 16.34 0.90
C ASN A 37 4.66 15.96 0.33
N TYR A 38 3.77 15.40 1.16
CA TYR A 38 2.59 14.70 0.65
C TYR A 38 1.26 15.11 1.30
N ALA A 39 1.28 15.76 2.48
CA ALA A 39 0.03 16.17 3.11
C ALA A 39 -0.71 17.20 2.24
N SER A 40 -2.02 17.03 2.15
CA SER A 40 -2.92 17.82 1.32
C SER A 40 -4.00 18.47 2.20
N ASP A 41 -4.29 19.71 1.92
CA ASP A 41 -5.45 20.46 2.42
C ASP A 41 -6.58 20.28 1.39
N TRP A 42 -7.51 19.39 1.68
CA TRP A 42 -8.58 19.04 0.74
C TRP A 42 -9.73 20.02 0.80
N ASP A 43 -10.12 20.43 2.00
CA ASP A 43 -11.25 21.34 2.24
C ASP A 43 -10.87 22.83 2.09
N LYS A 44 -9.57 23.11 1.85
CA LYS A 44 -9.00 24.44 1.61
C LYS A 44 -9.21 25.42 2.76
N ASP A 45 -9.16 24.91 3.99
CA ASP A 45 -9.25 25.73 5.20
C ASP A 45 -7.92 26.43 5.57
N GLY A 46 -6.86 26.16 4.80
CA GLY A 46 -5.49 26.68 5.00
C GLY A 46 -4.61 25.78 5.83
N THR A 47 -5.12 24.65 6.34
CA THR A 47 -4.36 23.69 7.14
C THR A 47 -4.36 22.30 6.51
N LYS A 48 -3.27 21.55 6.70
CA LYS A 48 -3.17 20.14 6.29
C LYS A 48 -3.39 19.26 7.51
N ASN A 49 -4.64 19.11 7.92
CA ASN A 49 -4.99 18.49 9.19
C ASN A 49 -5.12 16.96 9.09
N ILE A 50 -4.00 16.25 9.16
CA ILE A 50 -3.99 14.78 9.16
C ILE A 50 -4.34 14.16 10.53
N TRP A 51 -4.65 14.94 11.55
CA TRP A 51 -4.99 14.44 12.90
C TRP A 51 -6.48 14.25 13.08
N THR A 52 -7.31 15.16 12.57
CA THR A 52 -8.75 15.16 12.82
C THR A 52 -9.62 15.35 11.57
N SER A 53 -9.10 15.94 10.48
CA SER A 53 -9.82 16.10 9.20
C SER A 53 -9.73 14.81 8.36
N LYS A 54 -10.80 14.04 8.31
CA LYS A 54 -10.86 12.85 7.43
C LYS A 54 -10.63 13.19 5.95
N PRO A 55 -11.18 14.27 5.39
CA PRO A 55 -10.90 14.68 4.01
C PRO A 55 -9.40 14.85 3.74
N ASP A 56 -8.68 15.57 4.62
CA ASP A 56 -7.25 15.77 4.49
C ASP A 56 -6.45 14.46 4.64
N VAL A 57 -6.88 13.59 5.56
CA VAL A 57 -6.27 12.27 5.76
C VAL A 57 -6.33 11.47 4.48
N PHE A 58 -7.52 11.34 3.86
CA PHE A 58 -7.69 10.56 2.64
C PHE A 58 -6.98 11.21 1.44
N ALA A 59 -7.07 12.52 1.29
CA ALA A 59 -6.36 13.24 0.23
C ALA A 59 -4.83 13.12 0.37
N SER A 60 -4.32 13.23 1.59
CA SER A 60 -2.88 13.05 1.88
C SER A 60 -2.41 11.63 1.56
N ALA A 61 -3.19 10.62 1.96
CA ALA A 61 -2.89 9.22 1.66
C ALA A 61 -2.89 8.95 0.15
N ALA A 62 -3.92 9.45 -0.56
CA ALA A 62 -4.02 9.31 -2.02
C ALA A 62 -2.87 10.01 -2.74
N ASN A 63 -2.54 11.25 -2.33
CA ASN A 63 -1.41 12.00 -2.88
C ASN A 63 -0.08 11.27 -2.67
N TYR A 64 0.14 10.72 -1.46
CA TYR A 64 1.34 9.91 -1.19
C TYR A 64 1.42 8.72 -2.15
N LEU A 65 0.38 7.89 -2.23
CA LEU A 65 0.36 6.70 -3.09
C LEU A 65 0.59 7.07 -4.56
N ASN A 66 -0.06 8.13 -5.05
CA ASN A 66 0.13 8.63 -6.41
C ASN A 66 1.60 9.01 -6.66
N LYS A 67 2.21 9.77 -5.76
CA LYS A 67 3.60 10.24 -5.89
C LYS A 67 4.64 9.12 -5.81
N VAL A 68 4.33 8.02 -5.13
CA VAL A 68 5.23 6.85 -5.04
C VAL A 68 4.94 5.78 -6.11
N GLY A 69 4.09 6.08 -7.09
CA GLY A 69 3.92 5.26 -8.30
C GLY A 69 2.67 4.39 -8.34
N TRP A 70 1.65 4.67 -7.49
CA TRP A 70 0.36 4.00 -7.61
C TRP A 70 -0.28 4.30 -8.96
N SER A 71 -0.82 3.26 -9.60
CA SER A 71 -1.57 3.36 -10.84
C SER A 71 -3.02 2.92 -10.61
N ASP A 72 -3.97 3.78 -10.92
CA ASP A 72 -5.42 3.53 -10.87
C ASP A 72 -5.88 2.44 -11.85
N LYS A 73 -5.07 2.17 -12.88
CA LYS A 73 -5.32 1.15 -13.90
C LYS A 73 -4.92 -0.26 -13.48
N LYS A 74 -4.36 -0.44 -12.28
CA LYS A 74 -3.86 -1.72 -11.79
C LYS A 74 -4.33 -1.98 -10.37
N THR A 75 -4.64 -3.24 -10.07
CA THR A 75 -4.80 -3.69 -8.69
C THR A 75 -3.44 -3.88 -8.00
N TRP A 76 -3.44 -4.12 -6.70
CA TRP A 76 -2.24 -4.38 -5.89
C TRP A 76 -1.70 -5.80 -6.06
N GLY A 77 -2.60 -6.79 -6.24
CA GLY A 77 -2.26 -8.21 -6.31
C GLY A 77 -3.47 -9.11 -6.40
N ARG A 78 -3.24 -10.39 -6.28
CA ARG A 78 -4.29 -11.42 -6.15
C ARG A 78 -3.81 -12.62 -5.35
N LYS A 79 -4.69 -13.21 -4.57
CA LYS A 79 -4.45 -14.51 -3.93
C LYS A 79 -4.40 -15.61 -4.97
N VAL A 80 -3.43 -16.52 -4.84
CA VAL A 80 -3.20 -17.63 -5.77
C VAL A 80 -3.02 -18.94 -5.04
N PHE A 81 -3.37 -20.03 -5.70
CA PHE A 81 -3.09 -21.40 -5.27
C PHE A 81 -1.81 -21.89 -5.93
N LEU A 82 -0.90 -22.41 -5.14
CA LEU A 82 0.45 -22.84 -5.53
C LEU A 82 0.54 -24.35 -5.75
N GLY A 83 -0.45 -25.12 -5.22
CA GLY A 83 -0.35 -26.58 -5.12
C GLY A 83 0.82 -26.99 -4.22
N ASP A 84 1.41 -28.13 -4.53
CA ASP A 84 2.58 -28.68 -3.82
C ASP A 84 3.91 -28.20 -4.42
N ASN A 85 3.86 -27.24 -5.35
CA ASN A 85 5.05 -26.73 -6.00
C ASN A 85 5.86 -25.85 -5.05
N LYS A 86 7.17 -26.06 -5.08
CA LYS A 86 8.13 -25.18 -4.41
C LYS A 86 8.56 -24.08 -5.36
N PHE A 87 8.48 -22.84 -4.93
CA PHE A 87 8.90 -21.68 -5.69
C PHE A 87 10.06 -20.97 -5.03
N GLU A 88 11.06 -20.63 -5.82
CA GLU A 88 12.12 -19.74 -5.38
C GLU A 88 11.56 -18.30 -5.33
N LEU A 89 11.62 -17.70 -4.14
CA LEU A 89 11.16 -16.33 -3.94
C LEU A 89 12.26 -15.35 -4.34
N ASN A 90 11.96 -14.52 -5.30
CA ASN A 90 12.83 -13.42 -5.71
C ASN A 90 12.00 -12.15 -5.95
N LYS A 91 12.67 -11.01 -6.03
CA LYS A 91 12.01 -9.71 -6.25
C LYS A 91 11.69 -9.42 -7.73
N LYS A 92 11.91 -10.37 -8.65
CA LYS A 92 11.73 -10.15 -10.08
C LYS A 92 10.26 -10.22 -10.47
N TYR A 93 9.81 -9.23 -11.22
CA TYR A 93 8.52 -9.25 -11.90
C TYR A 93 8.64 -10.00 -13.22
N ILE A 94 7.87 -11.06 -13.39
CA ILE A 94 7.79 -11.81 -14.66
C ILE A 94 6.35 -11.81 -15.19
N ALA A 95 6.18 -12.05 -16.47
CA ALA A 95 4.87 -12.05 -17.11
C ALA A 95 3.91 -13.06 -16.45
N LEU A 96 2.65 -12.68 -16.28
CA LEU A 96 1.63 -13.49 -15.64
C LEU A 96 1.48 -14.87 -16.30
N LYS A 97 1.61 -14.93 -17.64
CA LYS A 97 1.61 -16.19 -18.40
C LYS A 97 2.72 -17.17 -17.96
N LYS A 98 3.88 -16.66 -17.54
CA LYS A 98 4.96 -17.52 -17.04
C LYS A 98 4.64 -18.10 -15.65
N TRP A 99 3.87 -17.41 -14.82
CA TRP A 99 3.37 -17.97 -13.57
C TRP A 99 2.31 -19.06 -13.84
N SER A 100 1.43 -18.83 -14.81
CA SER A 100 0.46 -19.84 -15.25
C SER A 100 1.14 -21.11 -15.77
N SER A 101 2.20 -21.00 -16.59
CA SER A 101 2.95 -22.17 -17.10
C SER A 101 3.73 -22.91 -16.00
N LYS A 102 3.96 -22.28 -14.86
CA LYS A 102 4.54 -22.93 -13.66
C LYS A 102 3.49 -23.61 -12.78
N GLY A 103 2.23 -23.67 -13.20
CA GLY A 103 1.16 -24.34 -12.46
C GLY A 103 0.47 -23.48 -11.40
N ILE A 104 0.75 -22.18 -11.31
CA ILE A 104 0.03 -21.30 -10.40
C ILE A 104 -1.39 -21.05 -10.93
N LEU A 105 -2.37 -21.19 -10.05
CA LEU A 105 -3.80 -20.99 -10.33
C LEU A 105 -4.35 -19.83 -9.47
N ASN A 106 -5.52 -19.32 -9.86
CA ASN A 106 -6.30 -18.44 -8.98
C ASN A 106 -6.61 -19.15 -7.65
N SER A 107 -6.98 -18.41 -6.62
CA SER A 107 -7.32 -18.98 -5.29
C SER A 107 -8.45 -20.03 -5.32
N ASN A 108 -9.38 -19.92 -6.28
CA ASN A 108 -10.44 -20.88 -6.55
C ASN A 108 -10.02 -22.03 -7.48
N LYS A 109 -8.72 -22.22 -7.71
CA LYS A 109 -8.10 -23.24 -8.59
C LYS A 109 -8.45 -23.14 -10.07
N THR A 110 -8.99 -22.03 -10.54
CA THR A 110 -9.15 -21.73 -11.96
C THR A 110 -7.85 -21.19 -12.57
N LYS A 111 -7.73 -21.21 -13.90
CA LYS A 111 -6.57 -20.66 -14.60
C LYS A 111 -6.42 -19.16 -14.36
N LEU A 112 -5.17 -18.68 -14.28
CA LEU A 112 -4.90 -17.25 -14.23
C LEU A 112 -5.41 -16.56 -15.51
N PRO A 113 -5.85 -15.28 -15.39
CA PRO A 113 -6.31 -14.53 -16.56
C PRO A 113 -5.17 -14.29 -17.56
N GLN A 114 -5.50 -14.26 -18.83
CA GLN A 114 -4.56 -13.97 -19.92
C GLN A 114 -4.43 -12.46 -20.09
N LEU A 115 -3.66 -11.83 -19.17
CA LEU A 115 -3.42 -10.39 -19.17
C LEU A 115 -1.93 -10.12 -19.39
N ASP A 116 -1.62 -9.06 -20.12
CA ASP A 116 -0.23 -8.57 -20.26
C ASP A 116 0.19 -7.80 -19.02
N LEU A 117 0.37 -8.53 -17.94
CA LEU A 117 0.81 -8.03 -16.65
C LEU A 117 2.06 -8.77 -16.19
N LYS A 118 2.92 -8.05 -15.49
CA LYS A 118 4.04 -8.64 -14.75
C LYS A 118 3.70 -8.69 -13.27
N ALA A 119 4.01 -9.82 -12.64
CA ALA A 119 3.80 -10.05 -11.22
C ALA A 119 5.04 -10.67 -10.57
N ARG A 120 5.20 -10.45 -9.27
CA ARG A 120 6.11 -11.26 -8.46
C ARG A 120 5.33 -12.05 -7.42
N LEU A 121 5.88 -13.18 -7.04
CA LEU A 121 5.28 -14.05 -6.03
C LEU A 121 5.70 -13.59 -4.62
N VAL A 122 4.73 -13.52 -3.73
CA VAL A 122 4.90 -13.32 -2.28
C VAL A 122 4.18 -14.45 -1.56
N ILE A 123 4.89 -15.15 -0.69
CA ILE A 123 4.32 -16.20 0.16
C ILE A 123 4.54 -15.77 1.61
N PRO A 124 3.48 -15.39 2.35
CA PRO A 124 3.57 -15.16 3.79
C PRO A 124 3.87 -16.47 4.53
N ASP A 125 4.53 -16.36 5.68
CA ASP A 125 4.78 -17.53 6.52
C ASP A 125 3.47 -18.20 6.94
N ASN A 126 3.48 -19.53 7.02
CA ASN A 126 2.33 -20.35 7.41
C ASN A 126 1.08 -20.20 6.52
N TYR A 127 1.24 -19.82 5.25
CA TYR A 127 0.12 -19.62 4.33
C TYR A 127 -0.30 -20.89 3.56
N GLY A 128 0.31 -22.04 3.88
CA GLY A 128 0.04 -23.33 3.24
C GLY A 128 0.30 -23.31 1.74
N ASN A 129 -0.60 -23.90 0.96
CA ASN A 129 -0.49 -24.00 -0.49
C ASN A 129 -0.99 -22.72 -1.22
N TYR A 130 -0.99 -21.57 -0.55
CA TYR A 130 -1.42 -20.29 -1.11
C TYR A 130 -0.31 -19.24 -1.05
N GLY A 131 -0.45 -18.22 -1.88
CA GLY A 131 0.41 -17.04 -1.91
C GLY A 131 -0.29 -15.90 -2.61
N PHE A 132 0.49 -14.90 -2.98
CA PHE A 132 0.00 -13.73 -3.71
C PHE A 132 0.88 -13.44 -4.92
N LEU A 133 0.27 -13.29 -6.09
CA LEU A 133 0.90 -12.61 -7.21
C LEU A 133 0.62 -11.13 -7.08
N VAL A 134 1.66 -10.35 -6.79
CA VAL A 134 1.57 -8.91 -6.54
C VAL A 134 2.06 -8.12 -7.74
N TYR A 135 1.45 -6.96 -7.98
CA TYR A 135 1.72 -6.05 -9.08
C TYR A 135 2.45 -4.79 -8.59
N SER A 136 2.76 -3.87 -9.48
CA SER A 136 3.53 -2.66 -9.16
C SER A 136 2.92 -1.81 -8.02
N ASN A 137 1.59 -1.78 -7.87
CA ASN A 137 0.94 -1.06 -6.77
C ASN A 137 1.29 -1.61 -5.39
N PHE A 138 1.67 -2.88 -5.31
CA PHE A 138 2.17 -3.46 -4.07
C PHE A 138 3.46 -2.78 -3.58
N ASP A 139 4.33 -2.40 -4.51
CA ASP A 139 5.56 -1.68 -4.15
C ASP A 139 5.24 -0.26 -3.63
N SER A 140 4.17 0.38 -4.12
CA SER A 140 3.68 1.65 -3.57
C SER A 140 3.23 1.50 -2.11
N LEU A 141 2.55 0.39 -1.75
CA LEU A 141 2.23 0.07 -0.36
C LEU A 141 3.48 -0.20 0.48
N LEU A 142 4.49 -0.88 -0.09
CA LEU A 142 5.77 -1.12 0.60
C LEU A 142 6.59 0.15 0.82
N ASN A 143 6.39 1.20 0.03
CA ASN A 143 6.98 2.52 0.29
C ASN A 143 6.37 3.16 1.55
N TRP A 144 5.10 2.88 1.84
CA TRP A 144 4.45 3.34 3.08
C TRP A 144 4.95 2.55 4.30
N ASN A 145 4.90 1.23 4.19
CA ASN A 145 5.39 0.33 5.24
C ASN A 145 6.03 -0.90 4.59
N ARG A 146 7.30 -1.14 4.89
CA ARG A 146 8.13 -2.20 4.29
C ARG A 146 7.76 -3.63 4.71
N SER A 147 6.55 -3.84 5.19
CA SER A 147 6.01 -5.15 5.58
C SER A 147 5.11 -5.72 4.49
N ASN A 148 5.43 -6.93 4.00
CA ASN A 148 4.53 -7.67 3.11
C ASN A 148 3.17 -7.94 3.77
N TYR A 149 3.14 -8.21 5.07
CA TYR A 149 1.89 -8.43 5.82
C TYR A 149 1.01 -7.19 5.83
N PHE A 150 1.61 -6.02 6.07
CA PHE A 150 0.89 -4.74 5.99
C PHE A 150 0.30 -4.53 4.59
N ALA A 151 1.11 -4.66 3.54
CA ALA A 151 0.66 -4.43 2.17
C ALA A 151 -0.45 -5.41 1.74
N ILE A 152 -0.35 -6.69 2.15
CA ILE A 152 -1.39 -7.71 1.90
C ILE A 152 -2.67 -7.37 2.68
N ALA A 153 -2.56 -6.97 3.95
CA ALA A 153 -3.73 -6.62 4.78
C ALA A 153 -4.48 -5.42 4.20
N VAL A 154 -3.76 -4.36 3.83
CA VAL A 154 -4.35 -3.16 3.20
C VAL A 154 -5.00 -3.52 1.85
N GLY A 155 -4.34 -4.32 1.02
CA GLY A 155 -4.88 -4.75 -0.27
C GLY A 155 -6.16 -5.57 -0.12
N ASN A 156 -6.17 -6.58 0.75
CA ASN A 156 -7.37 -7.39 1.02
C ASN A 156 -8.52 -6.56 1.61
N LEU A 157 -8.21 -5.61 2.50
CA LEU A 157 -9.22 -4.70 3.04
C LEU A 157 -9.83 -3.82 1.94
N SER A 158 -9.00 -3.29 1.05
CA SER A 158 -9.44 -2.51 -0.11
C SER A 158 -10.39 -3.31 -1.01
N ASP A 159 -10.03 -4.56 -1.32
CA ASP A 159 -10.86 -5.46 -2.13
C ASP A 159 -12.21 -5.72 -1.44
N SER A 160 -12.21 -6.02 -0.14
CA SER A 160 -13.43 -6.26 0.65
C SER A 160 -14.37 -5.05 0.75
N ILE A 161 -13.85 -3.83 0.67
CA ILE A 161 -14.65 -2.60 0.64
C ILE A 161 -15.25 -2.38 -0.76
N SER A 162 -14.52 -2.74 -1.81
CA SER A 162 -14.93 -2.52 -3.21
C SER A 162 -15.97 -3.53 -3.69
N GLU A 163 -16.08 -4.71 -3.04
CA GLU A 163 -17.06 -5.77 -3.36
C GLU A 163 -18.45 -5.53 -2.77
N LYS A 164 -18.66 -4.42 -2.04
CA LYS A 164 -19.96 -3.99 -1.48
C LYS A 164 -20.61 -2.92 -2.36
#